data_6d8b286f86b9ee31aa4560b5a65dee6c
#
_entry.id   6d8b286f86b9ee31aa4560b5a65dee6c
#
_cell.length_a   1.000
_cell.length_b   1.000
_cell.length_c   1.000
_cell.angle_alpha   90.00
_cell.angle_beta   90.00
_cell.angle_gamma   90.00
#
_symmetry.space_group_name_H-M   'P 1'
#
loop_
_entity.id
_entity.type
_entity.pdbx_description
1 polymer ?
#
loop_
_entity_poly.entity_id
_entity_poly.type
_entity_poly.pdbx_seq_one_letter_code
_entity_poly.pdbx_strand_id
1 'polypeptide(L)'
;MLNTFKGLKPFQLSEFILLTSFAFIIPSSWLIATYIMIALFINTILKCVFEDGIKINELQYKNKLAYFISIAFWLIFAISFLYSDNSAEARFQIGKKLPFFLFPLYFLCSNLSYLTKDRIRTIMYFFIFGIFTLILINLIWATYDVIFEGEEIKRLTSPHEFFKTNNNDAILNYIHRAFFSIYSCLALAFCSAELFTNKKLKIFNIISIIILTFIPFYMTSRAGMLCTALILFLVWIWITFILKRKKMGIITGGLMVIFLAVGYFAFPQSIDRYTESLNNIKDGKGDVRLTLRKASKEAVRNNLIFGVGVGDRNDEIMQSFQNYKDDMISKIKPYDESDLNIDNNKNIFADSICIYEHKYVENAYTYADSIINTDDYDDSPIKEYLSEYKIIKHCMVYELNAHNQFSDTIIAVGLIGLALLLIMFAIPIYLWIKNKTFDIIFFSLLIIIAFNSLFESVLERQMGIMFFVFFYFILFHNNFCQQKTKN
;
A
#
# COMPACT_ATOMS: atom_id res chain seq x y z
N MET A 1 12.46 21.16 17.61
CA MET A 1 11.25 21.32 16.78
C MET A 1 10.70 22.75 16.80
N LEU A 2 10.42 23.38 17.95
CA LEU A 2 9.83 24.74 17.98
C LEU A 2 10.66 25.82 17.24
N ASN A 3 11.96 25.69 17.23
CA ASN A 3 12.83 26.63 16.48
C ASN A 3 12.69 26.53 14.95
N THR A 4 12.13 25.46 14.40
CA THR A 4 11.93 25.31 12.94
C THR A 4 10.78 26.16 12.40
N PHE A 5 9.87 26.62 13.28
CA PHE A 5 8.77 27.51 12.92
C PHE A 5 9.19 29.00 12.92
N LYS A 6 10.33 29.34 13.54
CA LYS A 6 10.81 30.73 13.62
C LYS A 6 11.33 31.22 12.26
N GLY A 7 11.16 32.54 12.01
CA GLY A 7 11.68 33.21 10.83
C GLY A 7 10.97 32.92 9.52
N LEU A 8 9.78 32.29 9.56
CA LEU A 8 8.93 32.10 8.39
C LEU A 8 8.00 33.31 8.20
N LYS A 9 7.81 33.71 6.95
CA LYS A 9 6.76 34.67 6.56
C LYS A 9 5.38 34.01 6.77
N PRO A 10 4.27 34.80 6.90
CA PRO A 10 2.94 34.28 7.20
C PRO A 10 2.52 33.11 6.30
N PHE A 11 2.61 33.25 4.98
CA PHE A 11 2.24 32.16 4.05
C PHE A 11 3.19 30.96 4.11
N GLN A 12 4.49 31.16 4.34
CA GLN A 12 5.44 30.06 4.56
C GLN A 12 5.15 29.32 5.86
N LEU A 13 4.72 30.02 6.90
CA LEU A 13 4.32 29.42 8.17
C LEU A 13 3.06 28.59 7.99
N SER A 14 2.02 29.12 7.32
CA SER A 14 0.81 28.35 7.05
C SER A 14 1.07 27.11 6.17
N GLU A 15 1.88 27.24 5.12
CA GLU A 15 2.32 26.10 4.31
C GLU A 15 3.02 25.03 5.16
N PHE A 16 3.95 25.44 6.03
CA PHE A 16 4.71 24.51 6.87
C PHE A 16 3.80 23.83 7.91
N ILE A 17 2.85 24.55 8.49
CA ILE A 17 1.82 23.96 9.37
C ILE A 17 0.98 22.95 8.60
N LEU A 18 0.50 23.27 7.40
CA LEU A 18 -0.30 22.35 6.59
C LEU A 18 0.49 21.09 6.19
N LEU A 19 1.77 21.22 5.81
CA LEU A 19 2.62 20.09 5.49
C LEU A 19 2.87 19.17 6.71
N THR A 20 3.13 19.76 7.89
CA THR A 20 3.31 18.99 9.12
C THR A 20 2.02 18.33 9.58
N SER A 21 0.87 19.03 9.48
CA SER A 21 -0.45 18.49 9.78
C SER A 21 -0.83 17.37 8.83
N PHE A 22 -0.55 17.51 7.53
CA PHE A 22 -0.77 16.46 6.55
C PHE A 22 0.01 15.19 6.90
N ALA A 23 1.32 15.34 7.20
CA ALA A 23 2.18 14.22 7.58
C ALA A 23 1.69 13.54 8.87
N PHE A 24 1.20 14.30 9.85
CA PHE A 24 0.66 13.79 11.11
C PHE A 24 -0.65 13.02 10.91
N ILE A 25 -1.53 13.51 10.05
CA ILE A 25 -2.89 12.97 9.86
C ILE A 25 -2.94 11.77 8.90
N ILE A 26 -2.02 11.69 7.93
CA ILE A 26 -2.06 10.65 6.89
C ILE A 26 -2.13 9.21 7.45
N PRO A 27 -1.51 8.85 8.59
CA PRO A 27 -1.65 7.52 9.16
C PRO A 27 -3.04 7.22 9.69
N SER A 28 -3.85 8.24 10.03
CA SER A 28 -5.12 8.06 10.74
C SER A 28 -6.35 8.33 9.87
N SER A 29 -6.30 9.30 8.95
CA SER A 29 -7.46 9.67 8.14
C SER A 29 -7.07 10.21 6.77
N TRP A 30 -7.40 9.45 5.73
CA TRP A 30 -7.26 9.93 4.35
C TRP A 30 -8.23 11.08 4.03
N LEU A 31 -9.41 11.10 4.66
CA LEU A 31 -10.41 12.12 4.44
C LEU A 31 -9.92 13.50 4.92
N ILE A 32 -9.45 13.57 6.17
CA ILE A 32 -8.89 14.81 6.73
C ILE A 32 -7.63 15.22 5.96
N ALA A 33 -6.77 14.26 5.58
CA ALA A 33 -5.60 14.52 4.75
C ALA A 33 -5.99 15.15 3.39
N THR A 34 -7.12 14.71 2.79
CA THR A 34 -7.64 15.32 1.56
C THR A 34 -8.00 16.81 1.77
N TYR A 35 -8.68 17.15 2.86
CA TYR A 35 -9.01 18.55 3.16
C TYR A 35 -7.76 19.39 3.42
N ILE A 36 -6.76 18.85 4.10
CA ILE A 36 -5.46 19.55 4.31
C ILE A 36 -4.74 19.76 2.98
N MET A 37 -4.77 18.77 2.07
CA MET A 37 -4.20 18.91 0.72
C MET A 37 -4.90 20.03 -0.08
N ILE A 38 -6.23 20.10 -0.01
CA ILE A 38 -7.00 21.17 -0.65
C ILE A 38 -6.64 22.53 -0.03
N ALA A 39 -6.57 22.61 1.30
CA ALA A 39 -6.17 23.83 2.00
C ALA A 39 -4.74 24.27 1.64
N LEU A 40 -3.80 23.34 1.48
CA LEU A 40 -2.43 23.61 1.02
C LEU A 40 -2.46 24.22 -0.40
N PHE A 41 -3.30 23.69 -1.29
CA PHE A 41 -3.42 24.19 -2.64
C PHE A 41 -4.05 25.59 -2.69
N ILE A 42 -5.11 25.82 -1.92
CA ILE A 42 -5.73 27.14 -1.75
C ILE A 42 -4.72 28.16 -1.20
N ASN A 43 -3.99 27.79 -0.15
CA ASN A 43 -2.93 28.66 0.42
C ASN A 43 -1.87 29.03 -0.62
N THR A 44 -1.53 28.09 -1.51
CA THR A 44 -0.58 28.36 -2.61
C THR A 44 -1.14 29.36 -3.61
N ILE A 45 -2.40 29.24 -4.00
CA ILE A 45 -3.07 30.19 -4.88
C ILE A 45 -3.11 31.58 -4.24
N LEU A 46 -3.55 31.68 -2.99
CA LEU A 46 -3.58 32.95 -2.26
C LEU A 46 -2.21 33.62 -2.18
N LYS A 47 -1.16 32.82 -1.90
CA LYS A 47 0.22 33.33 -1.90
C LYS A 47 0.63 33.86 -3.26
N CYS A 48 0.30 33.17 -4.35
CA CYS A 48 0.59 33.65 -5.70
C CYS A 48 -0.13 34.96 -6.03
N VAL A 49 -1.34 35.17 -5.49
CA VAL A 49 -2.13 36.39 -5.71
C VAL A 49 -1.62 37.57 -4.86
N PHE A 50 -1.29 37.32 -3.59
CA PHE A 50 -1.04 38.39 -2.61
C PHE A 50 0.43 38.71 -2.36
N GLU A 51 1.38 37.80 -2.62
CA GLU A 51 2.79 38.09 -2.33
C GLU A 51 3.59 38.48 -3.59
N ASP A 52 3.79 37.59 -4.56
CA ASP A 52 4.83 37.86 -5.57
C ASP A 52 4.65 37.12 -6.91
N GLY A 53 3.48 36.54 -7.17
CA GLY A 53 3.27 35.69 -8.32
C GLY A 53 3.97 34.30 -8.20
N ILE A 54 3.97 33.54 -9.27
CA ILE A 54 4.57 32.21 -9.30
C ILE A 54 6.10 32.37 -9.42
N LYS A 55 6.81 32.14 -8.34
CA LYS A 55 8.29 32.14 -8.34
C LYS A 55 8.82 30.69 -8.31
N ILE A 56 9.15 30.17 -9.48
CA ILE A 56 9.77 28.85 -9.61
C ILE A 56 11.27 28.99 -9.32
N ASN A 57 11.77 28.21 -8.36
CA ASN A 57 13.20 28.14 -8.11
C ASN A 57 13.92 27.50 -9.30
N GLU A 58 15.05 28.05 -9.76
CA GLU A 58 15.85 27.51 -10.87
C GLU A 58 16.24 26.03 -10.67
N LEU A 59 16.49 25.60 -9.44
CA LEU A 59 16.79 24.20 -9.12
C LEU A 59 15.59 23.27 -9.30
N GLN A 60 14.39 23.74 -8.96
CA GLN A 60 13.14 23.01 -9.24
C GLN A 60 12.94 22.88 -10.75
N TYR A 61 13.23 23.93 -11.51
CA TYR A 61 13.13 23.93 -12.94
C TYR A 61 14.10 22.95 -13.64
N LYS A 62 15.33 22.81 -13.12
CA LYS A 62 16.32 21.85 -13.65
C LYS A 62 15.88 20.38 -13.51
N ASN A 63 15.10 20.06 -12.48
CA ASN A 63 14.64 18.71 -12.18
C ASN A 63 13.13 18.52 -12.43
N LYS A 64 12.55 19.36 -13.28
CA LYS A 64 11.10 19.41 -13.56
C LYS A 64 10.52 18.10 -14.09
N LEU A 65 11.34 17.21 -14.66
CA LEU A 65 10.88 15.96 -15.28
C LEU A 65 10.06 15.11 -14.31
N ALA A 66 10.46 14.98 -13.04
CA ALA A 66 9.73 14.20 -12.04
C ALA A 66 8.30 14.73 -11.82
N TYR A 67 8.14 16.05 -11.82
CA TYR A 67 6.82 16.68 -11.66
C TYR A 67 5.94 16.43 -12.88
N PHE A 68 6.49 16.61 -14.09
CA PHE A 68 5.74 16.39 -15.33
C PHE A 68 5.37 14.92 -15.54
N ILE A 69 6.22 13.97 -15.19
CA ILE A 69 5.89 12.54 -15.27
C ILE A 69 4.74 12.18 -14.32
N SER A 70 4.71 12.74 -13.10
CA SER A 70 3.59 12.52 -12.19
C SER A 70 2.27 13.12 -12.72
N ILE A 71 2.33 14.33 -13.28
CA ILE A 71 1.18 14.97 -13.92
C ILE A 71 0.72 14.15 -15.13
N ALA A 72 1.66 13.70 -15.99
CA ALA A 72 1.36 12.85 -17.15
C ALA A 72 0.74 11.51 -16.72
N PHE A 73 1.19 10.94 -15.61
CA PHE A 73 0.59 9.73 -15.05
C PHE A 73 -0.87 9.94 -14.66
N TRP A 74 -1.21 11.07 -14.03
CA TRP A 74 -2.62 11.41 -13.76
C TRP A 74 -3.40 11.69 -15.04
N LEU A 75 -2.81 12.42 -16.01
CA LEU A 75 -3.47 12.78 -17.26
C LEU A 75 -3.87 11.56 -18.08
N ILE A 76 -3.07 10.49 -18.10
CA ILE A 76 -3.43 9.29 -18.86
C ILE A 76 -4.66 8.60 -18.26
N PHE A 77 -4.83 8.62 -16.92
CA PHE A 77 -6.07 8.18 -16.28
C PHE A 77 -7.24 9.11 -16.61
N ALA A 78 -7.02 10.42 -16.67
CA ALA A 78 -8.05 11.37 -17.08
C ALA A 78 -8.46 11.19 -18.54
N ILE A 79 -7.51 10.93 -19.44
CA ILE A 79 -7.77 10.63 -20.86
C ILE A 79 -8.53 9.31 -21.01
N SER A 80 -8.24 8.30 -20.18
CA SER A 80 -8.92 7.01 -20.23
C SER A 80 -10.42 7.10 -19.91
N PHE A 81 -10.87 8.20 -19.28
CA PHE A 81 -12.30 8.51 -19.13
C PHE A 81 -13.05 8.56 -20.47
N LEU A 82 -12.39 9.01 -21.54
CA LEU A 82 -13.02 9.21 -22.84
C LEU A 82 -13.44 7.90 -23.54
N TYR A 83 -12.84 6.78 -23.12
CA TYR A 83 -13.14 5.46 -23.68
C TYR A 83 -13.59 4.44 -22.61
N SER A 84 -13.80 4.88 -21.35
CA SER A 84 -14.43 4.05 -20.32
C SER A 84 -15.96 4.07 -20.46
N ASP A 85 -16.57 2.89 -20.49
CA ASP A 85 -18.02 2.74 -20.51
C ASP A 85 -18.64 3.13 -19.15
N ASN A 86 -18.01 2.72 -18.05
CA ASN A 86 -18.43 3.07 -16.69
C ASN A 86 -17.92 4.46 -16.27
N SER A 87 -18.60 5.49 -16.74
CA SER A 87 -18.21 6.89 -16.49
C SER A 87 -18.30 7.32 -15.02
N ALA A 88 -19.16 6.67 -14.22
CA ALA A 88 -19.29 6.98 -12.78
C ALA A 88 -18.06 6.52 -12.01
N GLU A 89 -17.65 5.26 -12.22
CA GLU A 89 -16.46 4.69 -11.62
C GLU A 89 -15.20 5.41 -12.13
N ALA A 90 -15.13 5.75 -13.42
CA ALA A 90 -14.01 6.50 -13.99
C ALA A 90 -13.79 7.83 -13.26
N ARG A 91 -14.84 8.62 -13.05
CA ARG A 91 -14.76 9.89 -12.29
C ARG A 91 -14.24 9.69 -10.87
N PHE A 92 -14.75 8.66 -10.20
CA PHE A 92 -14.32 8.34 -8.84
C PHE A 92 -12.84 7.95 -8.78
N GLN A 93 -12.38 7.11 -9.70
CA GLN A 93 -10.98 6.67 -9.75
C GLN A 93 -10.01 7.80 -10.13
N ILE A 94 -10.39 8.67 -11.07
CA ILE A 94 -9.62 9.87 -11.43
C ILE A 94 -9.51 10.82 -10.24
N GLY A 95 -10.62 11.00 -9.50
CA GLY A 95 -10.63 11.79 -8.26
C GLY A 95 -9.67 11.24 -7.20
N LYS A 96 -9.63 9.91 -6.99
CA LYS A 96 -8.66 9.29 -6.09
C LYS A 96 -7.21 9.56 -6.48
N LYS A 97 -6.91 9.62 -7.77
CA LYS A 97 -5.55 9.84 -8.31
C LYS A 97 -5.16 11.32 -8.39
N LEU A 98 -6.05 12.24 -8.04
CA LEU A 98 -5.80 13.69 -8.07
C LEU A 98 -4.53 14.15 -7.33
N PRO A 99 -4.05 13.51 -6.25
CA PRO A 99 -2.77 13.85 -5.63
C PRO A 99 -1.56 13.78 -6.58
N PHE A 100 -1.57 12.89 -7.60
CA PHE A 100 -0.52 12.84 -8.64
C PHE A 100 -0.46 14.09 -9.52
N PHE A 101 -1.51 14.89 -9.52
CA PHE A 101 -1.58 16.19 -10.20
C PHE A 101 -1.32 17.35 -9.22
N LEU A 102 -2.00 17.37 -8.07
CA LEU A 102 -1.97 18.52 -7.16
C LEU A 102 -0.61 18.69 -6.45
N PHE A 103 -0.02 17.63 -5.93
CA PHE A 103 1.26 17.75 -5.24
C PHE A 103 2.39 18.19 -6.16
N PRO A 104 2.65 17.57 -7.34
CA PRO A 104 3.68 18.08 -8.22
C PRO A 104 3.43 19.53 -8.67
N LEU A 105 2.18 19.90 -8.92
CA LEU A 105 1.84 21.30 -9.25
C LEU A 105 2.16 22.25 -8.08
N TYR A 106 1.78 21.88 -6.85
CA TYR A 106 2.15 22.62 -5.64
C TYR A 106 3.69 22.79 -5.53
N PHE A 107 4.42 21.67 -5.62
CA PHE A 107 5.88 21.71 -5.52
C PHE A 107 6.56 22.48 -6.66
N LEU A 108 5.95 22.51 -7.83
CA LEU A 108 6.45 23.25 -8.99
C LEU A 108 6.20 24.76 -8.86
N CYS A 109 5.01 25.16 -8.40
CA CYS A 109 4.55 26.54 -8.35
C CYS A 109 4.97 27.28 -7.07
N SER A 110 5.26 26.56 -5.98
CA SER A 110 5.62 27.19 -4.69
C SER A 110 7.12 27.43 -4.56
N ASN A 111 7.51 28.59 -4.04
CA ASN A 111 8.89 28.81 -3.61
C ASN A 111 9.15 28.12 -2.27
N LEU A 112 9.75 26.95 -2.33
CA LEU A 112 10.00 26.08 -1.18
C LEU A 112 11.44 26.23 -0.61
N SER A 113 12.13 27.34 -0.89
CA SER A 113 13.48 27.62 -0.38
C SER A 113 13.54 27.62 1.15
N TYR A 114 12.41 27.86 1.81
CA TYR A 114 12.28 27.80 3.26
C TYR A 114 12.30 26.36 3.81
N LEU A 115 11.96 25.33 3.01
CA LEU A 115 11.97 23.92 3.42
C LEU A 115 13.41 23.40 3.55
N THR A 116 14.08 23.78 4.63
CA THR A 116 15.42 23.29 4.96
C THR A 116 15.36 21.81 5.39
N LYS A 117 16.54 21.16 5.42
CA LYS A 117 16.66 19.77 5.91
C LYS A 117 16.07 19.59 7.31
N ASP A 118 16.26 20.54 8.22
CA ASP A 118 15.70 20.45 9.58
C ASP A 118 14.17 20.58 9.59
N ARG A 119 13.60 21.36 8.67
CA ARG A 119 12.14 21.46 8.51
C ARG A 119 11.55 20.18 7.92
N ILE A 120 12.20 19.59 6.93
CA ILE A 120 11.79 18.29 6.38
C ILE A 120 11.89 17.18 7.43
N ARG A 121 12.95 17.17 8.26
CA ARG A 121 13.01 16.28 9.42
C ARG A 121 11.84 16.48 10.38
N THR A 122 11.46 17.73 10.62
CA THR A 122 10.29 18.02 11.46
C THR A 122 9.02 17.41 10.86
N ILE A 123 8.79 17.55 9.54
CA ILE A 123 7.65 16.89 8.86
C ILE A 123 7.68 15.36 9.08
N MET A 124 8.85 14.73 8.93
CA MET A 124 9.00 13.29 9.15
C MET A 124 8.73 12.88 10.61
N TYR A 125 9.16 13.68 11.58
CA TYR A 125 8.82 13.41 12.99
C TYR A 125 7.32 13.58 13.27
N PHE A 126 6.63 14.55 12.66
CA PHE A 126 5.18 14.67 12.78
C PHE A 126 4.47 13.44 12.20
N PHE A 127 4.96 12.88 11.11
CA PHE A 127 4.46 11.60 10.58
C PHE A 127 4.60 10.46 11.59
N ILE A 128 5.75 10.33 12.26
CA ILE A 128 5.97 9.32 13.29
C ILE A 128 5.05 9.55 14.50
N PHE A 129 4.88 10.78 14.93
CA PHE A 129 3.92 11.13 15.98
C PHE A 129 2.48 10.77 15.57
N GLY A 130 2.11 10.96 14.31
CA GLY A 130 0.82 10.51 13.78
C GLY A 130 0.62 9.00 13.91
N ILE A 131 1.64 8.20 13.59
CA ILE A 131 1.61 6.73 13.77
C ILE A 131 1.41 6.38 15.26
N PHE A 132 2.19 6.98 16.16
CA PHE A 132 2.10 6.70 17.60
C PHE A 132 0.79 7.19 18.22
N THR A 133 0.28 8.34 17.78
CA THR A 133 -1.03 8.85 18.20
C THR A 133 -2.14 7.88 17.82
N LEU A 134 -2.08 7.33 16.62
CA LEU A 134 -3.04 6.34 16.17
C LEU A 134 -2.98 5.06 17.00
N ILE A 135 -1.78 4.53 17.28
CA ILE A 135 -1.61 3.38 18.18
C ILE A 135 -2.19 3.68 19.56
N LEU A 136 -1.91 4.86 20.11
CA LEU A 136 -2.40 5.26 21.43
C LEU A 136 -3.92 5.36 21.48
N ILE A 137 -4.53 5.98 20.46
CA ILE A 137 -5.99 6.08 20.37
C ILE A 137 -6.62 4.69 20.33
N ASN A 138 -6.12 3.79 19.46
CA ASN A 138 -6.65 2.43 19.37
C ASN A 138 -6.43 1.64 20.67
N LEU A 139 -5.29 1.84 21.36
CA LEU A 139 -5.03 1.22 22.66
C LEU A 139 -6.03 1.68 23.73
N ILE A 140 -6.32 2.98 23.79
CA ILE A 140 -7.31 3.55 24.71
C ILE A 140 -8.70 2.96 24.41
N TRP A 141 -9.13 2.94 23.14
CA TRP A 141 -10.42 2.39 22.75
C TRP A 141 -10.53 0.89 23.04
N ALA A 142 -9.54 0.10 22.62
CA ALA A 142 -9.55 -1.34 22.90
C ALA A 142 -9.54 -1.66 24.40
N THR A 143 -8.85 -0.84 25.20
CA THR A 143 -8.85 -0.99 26.67
C THR A 143 -10.22 -0.63 27.25
N TYR A 144 -10.84 0.43 26.75
CA TYR A 144 -12.19 0.82 27.15
C TYR A 144 -13.21 -0.30 26.84
N ASP A 145 -13.19 -0.84 25.62
CA ASP A 145 -14.09 -1.93 25.20
C ASP A 145 -13.95 -3.17 26.11
N VAL A 146 -12.71 -3.54 26.47
CA VAL A 146 -12.45 -4.69 27.35
C VAL A 146 -12.92 -4.44 28.80
N ILE A 147 -12.67 -3.22 29.34
CA ILE A 147 -12.94 -2.95 30.76
C ILE A 147 -14.42 -2.60 31.00
N PHE A 148 -15.02 -1.80 30.12
CA PHE A 148 -16.35 -1.22 30.33
C PHE A 148 -17.46 -1.87 29.52
N GLU A 149 -17.15 -2.42 28.33
CA GLU A 149 -18.13 -3.10 27.48
C GLU A 149 -18.07 -4.63 27.59
N GLY A 150 -17.10 -5.16 28.35
CA GLY A 150 -16.97 -6.61 28.57
C GLY A 150 -16.48 -7.40 27.36
N GLU A 151 -15.85 -6.73 26.41
CA GLU A 151 -15.23 -7.40 25.26
C GLU A 151 -14.07 -8.30 25.69
N GLU A 152 -13.80 -9.35 24.93
CA GLU A 152 -12.71 -10.28 25.23
C GLU A 152 -11.32 -9.59 25.16
N ILE A 153 -10.35 -10.08 25.94
CA ILE A 153 -8.94 -9.67 25.87
C ILE A 153 -8.39 -9.76 24.43
N LYS A 154 -8.99 -10.60 23.59
CA LYS A 154 -8.71 -10.71 22.18
C LYS A 154 -8.78 -9.36 21.44
N ARG A 155 -9.60 -8.44 21.93
CA ARG A 155 -9.71 -7.06 21.45
C ARG A 155 -8.36 -6.31 21.50
N LEU A 156 -7.51 -6.59 22.47
CA LEU A 156 -6.17 -6.01 22.62
C LEU A 156 -5.08 -6.80 21.90
N THR A 157 -5.26 -8.11 21.71
CA THR A 157 -4.20 -9.00 21.21
C THR A 157 -4.35 -9.36 19.74
N SER A 158 -5.55 -9.28 19.19
CA SER A 158 -5.81 -9.54 17.76
C SER A 158 -5.71 -8.25 16.94
N PRO A 159 -4.88 -8.20 15.90
CA PRO A 159 -4.75 -7.00 15.06
C PRO A 159 -6.05 -6.60 14.36
N HIS A 160 -6.90 -7.57 14.07
CA HIS A 160 -8.19 -7.32 13.43
C HIS A 160 -9.14 -6.60 14.40
N GLU A 161 -9.18 -7.06 15.64
CA GLU A 161 -10.04 -6.48 16.67
C GLU A 161 -9.48 -5.14 17.19
N PHE A 162 -8.16 -5.03 17.31
CA PHE A 162 -7.49 -3.82 17.81
C PHE A 162 -7.81 -2.57 17.01
N PHE A 163 -7.89 -2.68 15.67
CA PHE A 163 -8.25 -1.57 14.77
C PHE A 163 -9.73 -1.56 14.36
N LYS A 164 -10.57 -2.39 14.99
CA LYS A 164 -12.01 -2.38 14.79
C LYS A 164 -12.58 -1.11 15.44
N THR A 165 -13.01 -0.16 14.64
CA THR A 165 -13.81 0.96 15.12
C THR A 165 -15.26 0.47 15.26
N ASN A 166 -15.82 0.58 16.46
CA ASN A 166 -17.24 0.41 16.66
C ASN A 166 -17.95 1.56 15.95
N ASN A 167 -18.74 1.23 14.93
CA ASN A 167 -19.63 2.10 14.20
C ASN A 167 -19.01 3.21 13.32
N ASN A 168 -19.33 3.19 12.05
CA ASN A 168 -19.60 4.28 11.08
C ASN A 168 -18.90 5.64 11.23
N ASP A 169 -17.94 5.80 12.12
CA ASP A 169 -17.21 7.03 12.29
C ASP A 169 -16.26 7.23 11.09
N ALA A 170 -16.78 7.93 10.08
CA ALA A 170 -16.05 8.29 8.86
C ALA A 170 -14.76 9.09 9.13
N ILE A 171 -14.49 9.49 10.36
CA ILE A 171 -13.36 10.33 10.75
C ILE A 171 -12.10 9.50 11.02
N LEU A 172 -12.22 8.37 11.73
CA LEU A 172 -11.14 7.41 11.94
C LEU A 172 -11.43 6.18 11.08
N ASN A 173 -11.03 6.24 9.83
CA ASN A 173 -11.26 5.13 8.91
C ASN A 173 -10.47 3.89 9.35
N TYR A 174 -11.11 2.72 9.23
CA TYR A 174 -10.43 1.43 9.37
C TYR A 174 -9.14 1.42 8.55
N ILE A 175 -8.01 1.36 9.24
CA ILE A 175 -6.72 1.33 8.58
C ILE A 175 -6.41 -0.09 8.15
N HIS A 176 -6.36 -0.29 6.86
CA HIS A 176 -5.98 -1.57 6.31
C HIS A 176 -4.55 -1.94 6.74
N ARG A 177 -4.37 -3.16 7.28
CA ARG A 177 -3.12 -3.68 7.86
C ARG A 177 -1.88 -3.47 6.98
N ALA A 178 -2.03 -3.62 5.66
CA ALA A 178 -0.94 -3.42 4.71
C ALA A 178 -0.43 -1.98 4.71
N PHE A 179 -1.33 -0.98 4.72
CA PHE A 179 -0.92 0.44 4.71
C PHE A 179 -0.23 0.85 6.01
N PHE A 180 -0.71 0.37 7.15
CA PHE A 180 -0.06 0.66 8.42
C PHE A 180 1.36 0.08 8.47
N SER A 181 1.56 -1.11 7.92
CA SER A 181 2.89 -1.71 7.76
C SER A 181 3.78 -0.90 6.81
N ILE A 182 3.24 -0.39 5.70
CA ILE A 182 3.95 0.48 4.75
C ILE A 182 4.43 1.77 5.44
N TYR A 183 3.57 2.41 6.22
CA TYR A 183 3.90 3.62 6.98
C TYR A 183 4.98 3.35 8.03
N SER A 184 4.85 2.25 8.75
CA SER A 184 5.85 1.82 9.75
C SER A 184 7.22 1.58 9.13
N CYS A 185 7.30 0.99 7.93
CA CYS A 185 8.55 0.77 7.22
C CYS A 185 9.28 2.07 6.85
N LEU A 186 8.55 3.11 6.38
CA LEU A 186 9.18 4.41 6.08
C LEU A 186 9.64 5.11 7.36
N ALA A 187 8.83 5.10 8.40
CA ALA A 187 9.18 5.66 9.71
C ALA A 187 10.41 4.95 10.30
N LEU A 188 10.50 3.61 10.17
CA LEU A 188 11.65 2.80 10.58
C LEU A 188 12.92 3.20 9.83
N ALA A 189 12.85 3.34 8.49
CA ALA A 189 13.97 3.78 7.67
C ALA A 189 14.47 5.16 8.10
N PHE A 190 13.55 6.10 8.34
CA PHE A 190 13.89 7.45 8.80
C PHE A 190 14.52 7.45 10.18
N CYS A 191 13.92 6.82 11.20
CA CYS A 191 14.48 6.75 12.54
C CYS A 191 15.87 6.10 12.55
N SER A 192 16.05 5.05 11.75
CA SER A 192 17.34 4.39 11.59
C SER A 192 18.38 5.32 10.96
N ALA A 193 18.03 6.05 9.93
CA ALA A 193 18.93 7.02 9.30
C ALA A 193 19.31 8.17 10.27
N GLU A 194 18.33 8.73 11.00
CA GLU A 194 18.55 9.80 11.97
C GLU A 194 19.42 9.36 13.15
N LEU A 195 19.31 8.12 13.62
CA LEU A 195 20.13 7.57 14.69
C LEU A 195 21.63 7.65 14.36
N PHE A 196 21.99 7.49 13.09
CA PHE A 196 23.39 7.48 12.64
C PHE A 196 23.88 8.82 12.07
N THR A 197 22.97 9.69 11.66
CA THR A 197 23.32 11.00 11.06
C THR A 197 23.13 12.16 12.00
N ASN A 198 22.20 12.07 12.97
CA ASN A 198 21.82 13.15 13.86
C ASN A 198 21.80 12.66 15.32
N LYS A 199 22.50 13.38 16.22
CA LYS A 199 22.53 13.04 17.65
C LYS A 199 21.29 13.52 18.42
N LYS A 200 20.45 14.37 17.81
CA LYS A 200 19.21 14.85 18.43
C LYS A 200 18.19 13.73 18.49
N LEU A 201 17.37 13.69 19.55
CA LEU A 201 16.31 12.72 19.75
C LEU A 201 16.74 11.23 19.68
N LYS A 202 17.99 10.92 20.07
CA LYS A 202 18.55 9.57 19.96
C LYS A 202 17.70 8.52 20.67
N ILE A 203 17.26 8.80 21.90
CA ILE A 203 16.43 7.88 22.71
C ILE A 203 15.09 7.65 22.03
N PHE A 204 14.44 8.73 21.56
CA PHE A 204 13.19 8.63 20.81
C PHE A 204 13.34 7.75 19.55
N ASN A 205 14.40 7.94 18.78
CA ASN A 205 14.65 7.13 17.59
C ASN A 205 14.88 5.65 17.93
N ILE A 206 15.58 5.33 19.03
CA ILE A 206 15.78 3.94 19.46
C ILE A 206 14.44 3.30 19.84
N ILE A 207 13.63 3.97 20.67
CA ILE A 207 12.31 3.47 21.06
C ILE A 207 11.43 3.29 19.81
N SER A 208 11.43 4.26 18.91
CA SER A 208 10.68 4.21 17.65
C SER A 208 11.10 3.03 16.79
N ILE A 209 12.40 2.76 16.63
CA ILE A 209 12.91 1.62 15.85
C ILE A 209 12.36 0.31 16.43
N ILE A 210 12.41 0.15 17.75
CA ILE A 210 11.90 -1.07 18.41
C ILE A 210 10.41 -1.24 18.11
N ILE A 211 9.58 -0.23 18.40
CA ILE A 211 8.13 -0.32 18.20
C ILE A 211 7.79 -0.56 16.72
N LEU A 212 8.35 0.25 15.81
CA LEU A 212 8.05 0.20 14.38
C LEU A 212 8.47 -1.12 13.73
N THR A 213 9.51 -1.78 14.23
CA THR A 213 9.94 -3.09 13.74
C THR A 213 8.90 -4.17 14.03
N PHE A 214 8.22 -4.12 15.19
CA PHE A 214 7.23 -5.13 15.57
C PHE A 214 5.82 -4.88 15.02
N ILE A 215 5.50 -3.67 14.58
CA ILE A 215 4.17 -3.35 14.02
C ILE A 215 3.76 -4.30 12.89
N PRO A 216 4.56 -4.57 11.84
CA PRO A 216 4.16 -5.46 10.76
C PRO A 216 3.94 -6.91 11.19
N PHE A 217 4.64 -7.38 12.24
CA PHE A 217 4.41 -8.69 12.85
C PHE A 217 3.08 -8.70 13.61
N TYR A 218 2.85 -7.71 14.45
CA TYR A 218 1.56 -7.55 15.15
C TYR A 218 0.40 -7.45 14.16
N MET A 219 0.55 -6.70 13.05
CA MET A 219 -0.45 -6.58 11.99
C MET A 219 -0.66 -7.87 11.17
N THR A 220 0.12 -8.91 11.40
CA THR A 220 0.10 -10.14 10.60
C THR A 220 0.15 -9.89 9.08
N SER A 221 0.84 -8.81 8.68
CA SER A 221 0.98 -8.41 7.28
C SER A 221 2.16 -9.12 6.64
N ARG A 222 1.91 -10.16 5.83
CA ARG A 222 2.96 -10.95 5.16
C ARG A 222 3.93 -10.06 4.36
N ALA A 223 3.39 -9.20 3.50
CA ALA A 223 4.20 -8.26 2.72
C ALA A 223 4.91 -7.23 3.62
N GLY A 224 4.24 -6.75 4.68
CA GLY A 224 4.82 -5.83 5.65
C GLY A 224 6.02 -6.40 6.41
N MET A 225 5.96 -7.66 6.86
CA MET A 225 7.07 -8.32 7.56
C MET A 225 8.29 -8.48 6.64
N LEU A 226 8.09 -8.95 5.40
CA LEU A 226 9.17 -9.07 4.42
C LEU A 226 9.74 -7.69 4.07
N CYS A 227 8.89 -6.68 3.92
CA CYS A 227 9.33 -5.31 3.69
C CYS A 227 10.16 -4.77 4.85
N THR A 228 9.76 -5.04 6.11
CA THR A 228 10.53 -4.64 7.30
C THR A 228 11.92 -5.30 7.31
N ALA A 229 11.99 -6.60 7.04
CA ALA A 229 13.26 -7.30 6.93
C ALA A 229 14.15 -6.70 5.82
N LEU A 230 13.56 -6.39 4.67
CA LEU A 230 14.24 -5.73 3.56
C LEU A 230 14.77 -4.34 3.94
N ILE A 231 13.98 -3.51 4.63
CA ILE A 231 14.40 -2.18 5.08
C ILE A 231 15.52 -2.27 6.11
N LEU A 232 15.42 -3.17 7.09
CA LEU A 232 16.51 -3.39 8.05
C LEU A 232 17.80 -3.83 7.35
N PHE A 233 17.70 -4.70 6.36
CA PHE A 233 18.83 -5.15 5.55
C PHE A 233 19.43 -3.99 4.72
N LEU A 234 18.62 -3.16 4.09
CA LEU A 234 19.09 -1.99 3.35
C LEU A 234 19.79 -0.96 4.27
N VAL A 235 19.24 -0.71 5.45
CA VAL A 235 19.85 0.16 6.46
C VAL A 235 21.18 -0.43 6.92
N TRP A 236 21.25 -1.75 7.15
CA TRP A 236 22.49 -2.45 7.50
C TRP A 236 23.57 -2.30 6.41
N ILE A 237 23.23 -2.51 5.13
CA ILE A 237 24.14 -2.27 3.99
C ILE A 237 24.63 -0.82 3.99
N TRP A 238 23.72 0.11 4.14
CA TRP A 238 24.03 1.55 4.13
C TRP A 238 25.02 1.94 5.23
N ILE A 239 24.82 1.45 6.47
CA ILE A 239 25.71 1.70 7.61
C ILE A 239 27.10 1.09 7.37
N THR A 240 27.12 -0.15 6.89
CA THR A 240 28.34 -0.95 6.77
C THR A 240 29.21 -0.50 5.61
N PHE A 241 28.61 -0.33 4.43
CA PHE A 241 29.34 -0.10 3.18
C PHE A 241 29.36 1.35 2.75
N ILE A 242 28.26 2.09 2.91
CA ILE A 242 28.19 3.50 2.46
C ILE A 242 28.74 4.44 3.53
N LEU A 243 28.33 4.31 4.79
CA LEU A 243 28.90 5.07 5.90
C LEU A 243 30.25 4.52 6.37
N LYS A 244 30.67 3.37 5.89
CA LYS A 244 31.94 2.68 6.23
C LYS A 244 32.13 2.46 7.74
N ARG A 245 31.03 2.29 8.51
CA ARG A 245 31.04 2.10 9.97
C ARG A 245 30.97 0.60 10.32
N LYS A 246 32.02 -0.18 10.01
CA LYS A 246 32.03 -1.63 10.14
C LYS A 246 31.64 -2.15 11.54
N LYS A 247 32.15 -1.54 12.63
CA LYS A 247 31.77 -1.93 14.01
C LYS A 247 30.27 -1.76 14.26
N MET A 248 29.70 -0.64 13.83
CA MET A 248 28.25 -0.40 13.94
C MET A 248 27.47 -1.36 13.02
N GLY A 249 27.99 -1.70 11.85
CA GLY A 249 27.41 -2.70 10.95
C GLY A 249 27.28 -4.08 11.61
N ILE A 250 28.31 -4.54 12.34
CA ILE A 250 28.21 -5.82 13.08
C ILE A 250 27.12 -5.75 14.15
N ILE A 251 27.05 -4.66 14.91
CA ILE A 251 26.04 -4.47 15.96
C ILE A 251 24.64 -4.42 15.35
N THR A 252 24.42 -3.62 14.30
CA THR A 252 23.10 -3.48 13.66
C THR A 252 22.69 -4.76 12.94
N GLY A 253 23.63 -5.51 12.35
CA GLY A 253 23.35 -6.84 11.78
C GLY A 253 22.92 -7.85 12.83
N GLY A 254 23.61 -7.90 13.97
CA GLY A 254 23.24 -8.75 15.10
C GLY A 254 21.86 -8.38 15.67
N LEU A 255 21.58 -7.08 15.86
CA LEU A 255 20.27 -6.61 16.31
C LEU A 255 19.17 -6.94 15.29
N MET A 256 19.44 -6.84 13.98
CA MET A 256 18.48 -7.22 12.95
C MET A 256 18.09 -8.70 13.06
N VAL A 257 19.08 -9.60 13.24
CA VAL A 257 18.82 -11.04 13.43
C VAL A 257 18.00 -11.28 14.70
N ILE A 258 18.35 -10.63 15.80
CA ILE A 258 17.61 -10.73 17.07
C ILE A 258 16.16 -10.25 16.88
N PHE A 259 15.93 -9.10 16.26
CA PHE A 259 14.57 -8.57 16.04
C PHE A 259 13.73 -9.49 15.15
N LEU A 260 14.32 -10.06 14.10
CA LEU A 260 13.61 -11.01 13.25
C LEU A 260 13.30 -12.32 14.00
N ALA A 261 14.22 -12.80 14.81
CA ALA A 261 14.01 -13.99 15.65
C ALA A 261 12.92 -13.74 16.70
N VAL A 262 12.97 -12.60 17.41
CA VAL A 262 11.92 -12.22 18.38
C VAL A 262 10.57 -12.08 17.69
N GLY A 263 10.53 -11.44 16.51
CA GLY A 263 9.29 -11.32 15.72
C GLY A 263 8.71 -12.69 15.34
N TYR A 264 9.57 -13.64 14.95
CA TYR A 264 9.17 -15.00 14.64
C TYR A 264 8.56 -15.72 15.85
N PHE A 265 9.21 -15.67 17.02
CA PHE A 265 8.76 -16.40 18.21
C PHE A 265 7.62 -15.70 18.97
N ALA A 266 7.58 -14.36 18.98
CA ALA A 266 6.57 -13.61 19.72
C ALA A 266 5.22 -13.51 18.99
N PHE A 267 5.20 -13.70 17.66
CA PHE A 267 3.98 -13.57 16.84
C PHE A 267 3.73 -14.83 15.98
N PRO A 268 3.45 -15.99 16.61
CA PRO A 268 3.28 -17.26 15.89
C PRO A 268 2.14 -17.19 14.86
N GLN A 269 1.04 -16.50 15.15
CA GLN A 269 -0.08 -16.31 14.21
C GLN A 269 0.35 -15.71 12.85
N SER A 270 1.40 -14.91 12.86
CA SER A 270 1.96 -14.32 11.63
C SER A 270 2.66 -15.37 10.78
N ILE A 271 3.29 -16.34 11.43
CA ILE A 271 4.01 -17.46 10.79
C ILE A 271 3.02 -18.51 10.29
N ASP A 272 2.01 -18.82 11.10
CA ASP A 272 0.97 -19.79 10.74
C ASP A 272 0.29 -19.41 9.41
N ARG A 273 0.07 -18.13 9.17
CA ARG A 273 -0.45 -17.62 7.89
C ARG A 273 0.47 -17.87 6.70
N TYR A 274 1.80 -17.93 6.90
CA TYR A 274 2.73 -18.31 5.83
C TYR A 274 2.69 -19.81 5.58
N THR A 275 2.74 -20.61 6.65
CA THR A 275 2.72 -22.07 6.56
C THR A 275 1.41 -22.57 5.98
N GLU A 276 0.28 -21.99 6.38
CA GLU A 276 -1.03 -22.29 5.81
C GLU A 276 -1.06 -22.00 4.29
N SER A 277 -0.58 -20.84 3.84
CA SER A 277 -0.52 -20.54 2.40
C SER A 277 0.39 -21.50 1.64
N LEU A 278 1.55 -21.87 2.21
CA LEU A 278 2.46 -22.83 1.59
C LEU A 278 1.86 -24.23 1.53
N ASN A 279 1.16 -24.65 2.56
CA ASN A 279 0.48 -25.93 2.61
C ASN A 279 -0.69 -25.95 1.62
N ASN A 280 -1.52 -24.90 1.56
CA ASN A 280 -2.60 -24.81 0.58
C ASN A 280 -2.09 -24.90 -0.87
N ILE A 281 -0.92 -24.31 -1.17
CA ILE A 281 -0.28 -24.45 -2.49
C ILE A 281 0.21 -25.88 -2.74
N LYS A 282 0.79 -26.53 -1.73
CA LYS A 282 1.29 -27.91 -1.85
C LYS A 282 0.14 -28.92 -1.98
N ASP A 283 -0.92 -28.70 -1.24
CA ASP A 283 -2.09 -29.59 -1.18
C ASP A 283 -3.07 -29.38 -2.36
N GLY A 284 -2.70 -28.54 -3.37
CA GLY A 284 -3.58 -28.22 -4.49
C GLY A 284 -4.85 -27.43 -4.07
N LYS A 285 -4.96 -27.06 -2.79
CA LYS A 285 -6.04 -26.18 -2.32
C LYS A 285 -5.77 -24.80 -2.90
N GLY A 286 -6.62 -24.32 -3.81
CA GLY A 286 -6.43 -23.06 -4.50
C GLY A 286 -6.12 -21.90 -3.54
N ASP A 287 -5.20 -21.00 -3.94
CA ASP A 287 -4.91 -19.76 -3.20
C ASP A 287 -5.59 -18.60 -3.93
N VAL A 288 -6.38 -17.79 -3.19
CA VAL A 288 -7.07 -16.60 -3.70
C VAL A 288 -6.14 -15.71 -4.52
N ARG A 289 -4.88 -15.53 -4.09
CA ARG A 289 -3.92 -14.68 -4.81
C ARG A 289 -3.43 -15.30 -6.12
N LEU A 290 -3.30 -16.62 -6.19
CA LEU A 290 -2.94 -17.31 -7.44
C LEU A 290 -4.07 -17.17 -8.46
N THR A 291 -5.31 -17.38 -8.05
CA THR A 291 -6.49 -17.21 -8.89
C THR A 291 -6.63 -15.77 -9.38
N LEU A 292 -6.45 -14.78 -8.50
CA LEU A 292 -6.40 -13.35 -8.86
C LEU A 292 -5.30 -13.06 -9.88
N ARG A 293 -4.12 -13.66 -9.73
CA ARG A 293 -3.02 -13.50 -10.70
C ARG A 293 -3.35 -14.11 -12.06
N LYS A 294 -3.99 -15.29 -12.09
CA LYS A 294 -4.41 -15.93 -13.36
C LYS A 294 -5.39 -15.03 -14.11
N ALA A 295 -6.46 -14.58 -13.46
CA ALA A 295 -7.46 -13.69 -14.05
C ALA A 295 -6.85 -12.34 -14.47
N SER A 296 -6.06 -11.71 -13.61
CA SER A 296 -5.39 -10.45 -13.94
C SER A 296 -4.42 -10.59 -15.10
N LYS A 297 -3.75 -11.74 -15.26
CA LYS A 297 -2.87 -12.00 -16.41
C LYS A 297 -3.65 -12.08 -17.72
N GLU A 298 -4.83 -12.63 -17.71
CA GLU A 298 -5.74 -12.69 -18.86
C GLU A 298 -6.21 -11.27 -19.22
N ALA A 299 -6.74 -10.53 -18.25
CA ALA A 299 -7.15 -9.13 -18.45
C ALA A 299 -6.02 -8.24 -19.00
N VAL A 300 -4.79 -8.39 -18.47
CA VAL A 300 -3.60 -7.68 -18.99
C VAL A 300 -3.31 -8.07 -20.43
N ARG A 301 -3.38 -9.36 -20.77
CA ARG A 301 -3.06 -9.85 -22.13
C ARG A 301 -3.99 -9.27 -23.20
N ASN A 302 -5.26 -9.14 -22.86
CA ASN A 302 -6.28 -8.63 -23.77
C ASN A 302 -6.16 -7.11 -24.01
N ASN A 303 -5.61 -6.36 -23.03
CA ASN A 303 -5.67 -4.90 -23.00
C ASN A 303 -4.29 -4.23 -22.82
N LEU A 304 -3.26 -4.74 -23.49
CA LEU A 304 -1.86 -4.46 -23.17
C LEU A 304 -1.44 -3.00 -23.42
N ILE A 305 -1.87 -2.35 -24.51
CA ILE A 305 -1.29 -1.07 -24.95
C ILE A 305 -1.97 0.12 -24.26
N PHE A 306 -3.28 0.23 -24.34
CA PHE A 306 -4.05 1.36 -23.84
C PHE A 306 -4.87 1.06 -22.59
N GLY A 307 -5.01 -0.21 -22.24
CA GLY A 307 -5.93 -0.65 -21.20
C GLY A 307 -7.41 -0.55 -21.65
N VAL A 308 -8.31 -0.91 -20.74
CA VAL A 308 -9.77 -0.84 -20.98
C VAL A 308 -10.37 0.51 -20.58
N GLY A 309 -9.61 1.35 -19.90
CA GLY A 309 -10.14 2.54 -19.24
C GLY A 309 -10.24 2.36 -17.73
N VAL A 310 -10.07 3.46 -17.02
CA VAL A 310 -10.00 3.45 -15.56
C VAL A 310 -11.33 3.04 -14.90
N GLY A 311 -12.46 3.29 -15.58
CA GLY A 311 -13.80 2.92 -15.10
C GLY A 311 -14.10 1.43 -15.23
N ASP A 312 -13.57 0.80 -16.28
CA ASP A 312 -13.93 -0.57 -16.65
C ASP A 312 -12.95 -1.63 -16.15
N ARG A 313 -11.91 -1.20 -15.44
CA ARG A 313 -10.85 -2.08 -14.92
C ARG A 313 -11.40 -3.23 -14.07
N ASN A 314 -12.33 -2.96 -13.17
CA ASN A 314 -12.92 -3.98 -12.31
C ASN A 314 -13.81 -4.92 -13.13
N ASP A 315 -14.56 -4.38 -14.08
CA ASP A 315 -15.44 -5.15 -14.95
C ASP A 315 -14.63 -6.14 -15.81
N GLU A 316 -13.49 -5.71 -16.34
CA GLU A 316 -12.57 -6.59 -17.10
C GLU A 316 -11.97 -7.71 -16.25
N ILE A 317 -11.59 -7.40 -14.99
CA ILE A 317 -11.13 -8.44 -14.04
C ILE A 317 -12.26 -9.42 -13.76
N MET A 318 -13.49 -8.96 -13.55
CA MET A 318 -14.66 -9.81 -13.33
C MET A 318 -14.97 -10.67 -14.55
N GLN A 319 -14.86 -10.12 -15.77
CA GLN A 319 -15.02 -10.87 -16.99
C GLN A 319 -13.96 -11.99 -17.14
N SER A 320 -12.71 -11.69 -16.79
CA SER A 320 -11.63 -12.68 -16.77
C SER A 320 -11.87 -13.79 -15.74
N PHE A 321 -12.48 -13.49 -14.60
CA PHE A 321 -12.93 -14.51 -13.65
C PHE A 321 -14.06 -15.37 -14.22
N GLN A 322 -15.02 -14.75 -14.91
CA GLN A 322 -16.11 -15.48 -15.53
C GLN A 322 -15.58 -16.45 -16.60
N ASN A 323 -14.69 -16.00 -17.48
CA ASN A 323 -14.05 -16.83 -18.49
C ASN A 323 -13.32 -18.02 -17.86
N TYR A 324 -12.58 -17.77 -16.77
CA TYR A 324 -11.87 -18.81 -16.05
C TYR A 324 -12.82 -19.82 -15.38
N LYS A 325 -13.93 -19.35 -14.81
CA LYS A 325 -15.03 -20.21 -14.30
C LYS A 325 -15.60 -21.11 -15.41
N ASP A 326 -15.90 -20.53 -16.58
CA ASP A 326 -16.50 -21.25 -17.70
C ASP A 326 -15.53 -22.29 -18.28
N ASP A 327 -14.23 -21.97 -18.37
CA ASP A 327 -13.17 -22.92 -18.74
C ASP A 327 -13.11 -24.12 -17.77
N MET A 328 -13.19 -23.85 -16.46
CA MET A 328 -13.21 -24.91 -15.45
C MET A 328 -14.43 -25.80 -15.57
N ILE A 329 -15.61 -25.20 -15.71
CA ILE A 329 -16.88 -25.97 -15.86
C ILE A 329 -16.80 -26.85 -17.11
N SER A 330 -16.21 -26.36 -18.20
CA SER A 330 -16.04 -27.13 -19.43
C SER A 330 -15.12 -28.35 -19.26
N LYS A 331 -14.13 -28.26 -18.38
CA LYS A 331 -13.19 -29.36 -18.06
C LYS A 331 -13.80 -30.40 -17.13
N ILE A 332 -14.78 -30.03 -16.31
CA ILE A 332 -15.49 -30.95 -15.42
C ILE A 332 -16.56 -31.75 -16.18
N LYS A 333 -17.23 -31.15 -17.18
CA LYS A 333 -18.28 -31.79 -17.99
C LYS A 333 -17.91 -33.07 -18.74
N PRO A 334 -16.67 -33.31 -19.23
CA PRO A 334 -16.30 -34.50 -19.98
C PRO A 334 -16.04 -35.76 -19.12
N TYR A 335 -16.05 -35.66 -17.80
CA TYR A 335 -16.01 -36.88 -16.97
C TYR A 335 -17.31 -37.66 -17.17
N ASP A 336 -17.21 -38.63 -18.04
CA ASP A 336 -18.35 -39.43 -18.50
C ASP A 336 -18.96 -40.18 -17.32
N GLU A 337 -20.28 -40.35 -17.37
CA GLU A 337 -21.10 -40.99 -16.35
C GLU A 337 -20.70 -42.43 -16.01
N SER A 338 -19.82 -43.04 -16.81
CA SER A 338 -19.35 -44.41 -16.65
C SER A 338 -18.21 -44.58 -15.63
N ASP A 339 -17.46 -43.52 -15.34
CA ASP A 339 -16.29 -43.61 -14.45
C ASP A 339 -16.60 -43.29 -12.97
N LEU A 340 -17.79 -42.76 -12.72
CA LEU A 340 -18.28 -42.46 -11.38
C LEU A 340 -19.33 -43.51 -11.02
N ASN A 341 -18.94 -44.58 -10.36
CA ASN A 341 -19.82 -45.57 -9.76
C ASN A 341 -20.61 -45.00 -8.56
N ILE A 342 -21.40 -43.95 -8.83
CA ILE A 342 -22.10 -43.13 -7.81
C ILE A 342 -23.57 -43.03 -8.21
N ASP A 343 -24.31 -44.11 -7.97
CA ASP A 343 -25.74 -44.20 -8.29
C ASP A 343 -26.67 -43.24 -7.51
N ASN A 344 -26.17 -42.55 -6.49
CA ASN A 344 -26.95 -41.60 -5.67
C ASN A 344 -26.47 -40.16 -5.60
N ASN A 345 -25.29 -39.79 -6.16
CA ASN A 345 -24.75 -38.44 -6.04
C ASN A 345 -24.77 -37.63 -7.35
N LYS A 346 -25.22 -38.19 -8.47
CA LYS A 346 -25.30 -37.48 -9.78
C LYS A 346 -26.18 -36.24 -9.74
N ASN A 347 -27.33 -36.33 -9.08
CA ASN A 347 -28.24 -35.19 -8.93
C ASN A 347 -27.70 -34.13 -8.00
N ILE A 348 -26.87 -34.51 -7.02
CA ILE A 348 -26.30 -33.59 -6.05
C ILE A 348 -25.25 -32.69 -6.70
N PHE A 349 -24.46 -33.16 -7.68
CA PHE A 349 -23.41 -32.36 -8.33
C PHE A 349 -23.98 -31.41 -9.39
N ALA A 350 -24.87 -31.86 -10.24
CA ALA A 350 -25.57 -31.01 -11.21
C ALA A 350 -26.51 -30.03 -10.51
N ASP A 351 -27.25 -30.50 -9.49
CA ASP A 351 -28.10 -29.67 -8.65
C ASP A 351 -27.30 -28.74 -7.76
N SER A 352 -26.09 -29.09 -7.30
CA SER A 352 -25.21 -28.21 -6.54
C SER A 352 -24.70 -27.04 -7.39
N ILE A 353 -24.37 -27.26 -8.66
CA ILE A 353 -24.00 -26.19 -9.59
C ILE A 353 -25.23 -25.32 -9.94
N CYS A 354 -26.39 -25.92 -10.21
CA CYS A 354 -27.66 -25.21 -10.46
C CYS A 354 -28.23 -24.52 -9.23
N ILE A 355 -28.19 -25.15 -8.05
CA ILE A 355 -28.67 -24.60 -6.78
C ILE A 355 -27.73 -23.44 -6.33
N TYR A 356 -26.45 -23.50 -6.67
CA TYR A 356 -25.49 -22.43 -6.42
C TYR A 356 -25.78 -21.16 -7.22
N GLU A 357 -26.37 -21.27 -8.40
CA GLU A 357 -26.78 -20.10 -9.19
C GLU A 357 -28.08 -19.46 -8.72
N HIS A 358 -28.94 -20.19 -7.96
CA HIS A 358 -30.30 -19.74 -7.64
C HIS A 358 -30.64 -19.52 -6.16
N LYS A 359 -29.79 -19.87 -5.19
CA LYS A 359 -30.09 -19.68 -3.76
C LYS A 359 -29.01 -18.95 -2.97
N TYR A 360 -29.41 -17.84 -2.37
CA TYR A 360 -28.81 -17.02 -1.30
C TYR A 360 -27.45 -17.43 -0.70
N VAL A 361 -26.52 -16.48 -0.74
CA VAL A 361 -25.09 -16.58 -0.48
C VAL A 361 -24.69 -17.20 0.89
N GLU A 362 -25.48 -17.07 1.93
CA GLU A 362 -25.14 -17.53 3.28
C GLU A 362 -25.21 -19.05 3.50
N ASN A 363 -26.15 -19.74 2.85
CA ASN A 363 -26.30 -21.19 3.03
C ASN A 363 -25.40 -22.03 2.10
N ALA A 364 -24.83 -21.42 1.08
CA ALA A 364 -23.99 -22.11 0.09
C ALA A 364 -22.60 -22.49 0.61
N TYR A 365 -22.05 -21.70 1.56
CA TYR A 365 -20.74 -22.00 2.17
C TYR A 365 -20.80 -23.28 3.02
N THR A 366 -21.86 -23.45 3.81
CA THR A 366 -22.03 -24.61 4.70
C THR A 366 -22.21 -25.91 3.92
N TYR A 367 -22.88 -25.86 2.76
CA TYR A 367 -23.15 -27.05 1.95
C TYR A 367 -21.93 -27.51 1.14
N ALA A 368 -21.17 -26.56 0.56
CA ALA A 368 -19.91 -26.90 -0.13
C ALA A 368 -18.84 -27.43 0.84
N ASP A 369 -18.78 -26.90 2.07
CA ASP A 369 -17.89 -27.42 3.11
C ASP A 369 -18.30 -28.82 3.58
N SER A 370 -19.60 -29.18 3.56
CA SER A 370 -20.08 -30.52 3.88
C SER A 370 -19.70 -31.58 2.81
N ILE A 371 -19.66 -31.17 1.53
CA ILE A 371 -19.26 -32.08 0.43
C ILE A 371 -17.72 -32.23 0.38
N ILE A 372 -16.97 -31.14 0.63
CA ILE A 372 -15.49 -31.16 0.59
C ILE A 372 -14.89 -31.92 1.79
N ASN A 373 -15.62 -31.98 2.92
CA ASN A 373 -15.17 -32.64 4.15
C ASN A 373 -15.61 -34.10 4.27
N THR A 374 -16.25 -34.70 3.26
CA THR A 374 -16.47 -36.14 3.24
C THR A 374 -15.19 -36.85 2.80
N ASP A 375 -14.69 -37.77 3.63
CA ASP A 375 -13.46 -38.53 3.45
C ASP A 375 -13.37 -39.34 2.14
N ASP A 376 -14.50 -39.52 1.45
CA ASP A 376 -14.62 -40.30 0.22
C ASP A 376 -14.02 -39.66 -1.04
N TYR A 377 -13.55 -38.40 -0.98
CA TYR A 377 -13.08 -37.65 -2.16
C TYR A 377 -11.62 -37.19 -2.08
N ASP A 378 -10.80 -37.81 -1.23
CA ASP A 378 -9.49 -37.22 -0.82
C ASP A 378 -8.43 -37.10 -1.93
N ASP A 379 -8.50 -37.85 -3.05
CA ASP A 379 -7.51 -37.86 -4.14
C ASP A 379 -8.04 -37.52 -5.54
N SER A 380 -9.26 -36.98 -5.68
CA SER A 380 -9.83 -36.76 -7.00
C SER A 380 -9.50 -35.36 -7.58
N PRO A 381 -9.24 -35.26 -8.90
CA PRO A 381 -9.11 -33.97 -9.59
C PRO A 381 -10.32 -33.03 -9.37
N ILE A 382 -11.48 -33.58 -9.07
CA ILE A 382 -12.72 -32.87 -8.80
C ILE A 382 -12.61 -31.98 -7.55
N LYS A 383 -11.91 -32.43 -6.51
CA LYS A 383 -11.70 -31.64 -5.27
C LYS A 383 -10.88 -30.38 -5.53
N GLU A 384 -9.86 -30.46 -6.37
CA GLU A 384 -9.06 -29.30 -6.79
C GLU A 384 -9.93 -28.29 -7.56
N TYR A 385 -10.73 -28.75 -8.52
CA TYR A 385 -11.64 -27.90 -9.30
C TYR A 385 -12.72 -27.24 -8.42
N LEU A 386 -13.30 -27.96 -7.48
CA LEU A 386 -14.31 -27.38 -6.56
C LEU A 386 -13.71 -26.33 -5.65
N SER A 387 -12.51 -26.56 -5.14
CA SER A 387 -11.82 -25.56 -4.30
C SER A 387 -11.48 -24.29 -5.08
N GLU A 388 -11.02 -24.42 -6.32
CA GLU A 388 -10.71 -23.29 -7.20
C GLU A 388 -11.99 -22.53 -7.60
N TYR A 389 -13.08 -23.24 -7.92
CA TYR A 389 -14.40 -22.66 -8.20
C TYR A 389 -14.93 -21.81 -7.02
N LYS A 390 -14.83 -22.33 -5.78
CA LYS A 390 -15.21 -21.60 -4.56
C LYS A 390 -14.42 -20.29 -4.42
N ILE A 391 -13.13 -20.33 -4.74
CA ILE A 391 -12.25 -19.14 -4.71
C ILE A 391 -12.65 -18.12 -5.78
N ILE A 392 -12.90 -18.56 -7.01
CA ILE A 392 -13.33 -17.69 -8.09
C ILE A 392 -14.62 -16.97 -7.72
N LYS A 393 -15.60 -17.71 -7.22
CA LYS A 393 -16.89 -17.16 -6.78
C LYS A 393 -16.69 -16.13 -5.65
N HIS A 394 -15.84 -16.42 -4.68
CA HIS A 394 -15.48 -15.46 -3.63
C HIS A 394 -14.87 -14.17 -4.23
N CYS A 395 -13.94 -14.30 -5.18
CA CYS A 395 -13.33 -13.16 -5.85
C CYS A 395 -14.37 -12.29 -6.59
N MET A 396 -15.33 -12.93 -7.26
CA MET A 396 -16.41 -12.26 -7.99
C MET A 396 -17.39 -11.54 -7.05
N VAL A 397 -17.84 -12.21 -5.98
CA VAL A 397 -18.81 -11.64 -5.01
C VAL A 397 -18.23 -10.42 -4.30
N TYR A 398 -16.95 -10.41 -3.99
CA TYR A 398 -16.28 -9.30 -3.30
C TYR A 398 -15.59 -8.31 -4.24
N GLU A 399 -15.78 -8.45 -5.56
CA GLU A 399 -15.19 -7.57 -6.59
C GLU A 399 -13.70 -7.29 -6.35
N LEU A 400 -12.94 -8.36 -6.09
CA LEU A 400 -11.53 -8.23 -5.72
C LEU A 400 -10.72 -7.72 -6.91
N ASN A 401 -9.87 -6.71 -6.65
CA ASN A 401 -8.92 -6.20 -7.63
C ASN A 401 -7.74 -7.16 -7.87
N ALA A 402 -6.86 -6.83 -8.81
CA ALA A 402 -5.70 -7.66 -9.16
C ALA A 402 -4.73 -7.96 -8.02
N HIS A 403 -4.82 -7.27 -6.87
CA HIS A 403 -3.84 -7.29 -5.78
C HIS A 403 -2.38 -7.17 -6.27
N ASN A 404 -2.19 -6.47 -7.37
CA ASN A 404 -0.89 -6.15 -7.96
C ASN A 404 -0.99 -4.82 -8.70
N GLN A 405 -0.30 -3.80 -8.21
CA GLN A 405 -0.38 -2.44 -8.76
C GLN A 405 0.01 -2.37 -10.23
N PHE A 406 0.99 -3.15 -10.66
CA PHE A 406 1.47 -3.12 -12.03
C PHE A 406 0.41 -3.68 -12.99
N SER A 407 -0.23 -4.79 -12.62
CA SER A 407 -1.35 -5.37 -13.37
C SER A 407 -2.54 -4.42 -13.43
N ASP A 408 -2.96 -3.85 -12.29
CA ASP A 408 -4.05 -2.87 -12.25
C ASP A 408 -3.79 -1.65 -13.14
N THR A 409 -2.54 -1.17 -13.15
CA THR A 409 -2.16 -0.04 -14.01
C THR A 409 -2.23 -0.40 -15.49
N ILE A 410 -1.77 -1.61 -15.88
CA ILE A 410 -1.85 -2.05 -17.29
C ILE A 410 -3.30 -2.26 -17.72
N ILE A 411 -4.12 -2.90 -16.88
CA ILE A 411 -5.53 -3.13 -17.21
C ILE A 411 -6.25 -1.79 -17.42
N ALA A 412 -6.01 -0.82 -16.52
CA ALA A 412 -6.68 0.49 -16.60
C ALA A 412 -6.20 1.37 -17.75
N VAL A 413 -4.87 1.53 -17.94
CA VAL A 413 -4.27 2.55 -18.85
C VAL A 413 -3.08 2.02 -19.66
N GLY A 414 -2.93 0.72 -19.75
CA GLY A 414 -1.97 0.04 -20.61
C GLY A 414 -0.51 0.20 -20.18
N LEU A 415 0.37 -0.25 -21.09
CA LEU A 415 1.83 -0.15 -20.92
C LEU A 415 2.33 1.30 -20.83
N ILE A 416 1.59 2.27 -21.38
CA ILE A 416 1.96 3.69 -21.29
C ILE A 416 1.87 4.15 -19.83
N GLY A 417 0.78 3.81 -19.13
CA GLY A 417 0.65 4.11 -17.70
C GLY A 417 1.70 3.43 -16.85
N LEU A 418 1.99 2.14 -17.14
CA LEU A 418 3.06 1.42 -16.45
C LEU A 418 4.43 2.07 -16.69
N ALA A 419 4.75 2.46 -17.92
CA ALA A 419 6.01 3.12 -18.25
C ALA A 419 6.18 4.43 -17.47
N LEU A 420 5.14 5.27 -17.38
CA LEU A 420 5.16 6.50 -16.60
C LEU A 420 5.40 6.22 -15.11
N LEU A 421 4.74 5.20 -14.55
CA LEU A 421 4.96 4.78 -13.16
C LEU A 421 6.41 4.33 -12.93
N LEU A 422 6.96 3.50 -13.81
CA LEU A 422 8.35 3.02 -13.71
C LEU A 422 9.36 4.16 -13.88
N ILE A 423 9.08 5.13 -14.75
CA ILE A 423 9.93 6.32 -14.94
C ILE A 423 9.93 7.16 -13.64
N MET A 424 8.80 7.28 -12.90
CA MET A 424 8.78 7.95 -11.60
C MET A 424 9.77 7.30 -10.61
N PHE A 425 9.90 5.98 -10.60
CA PHE A 425 10.89 5.28 -9.77
C PHE A 425 12.32 5.47 -10.29
N ALA A 426 12.49 5.49 -11.60
CA ALA A 426 13.82 5.57 -12.23
C ALA A 426 14.48 6.95 -12.12
N ILE A 427 13.69 8.04 -12.16
CA ILE A 427 14.23 9.41 -12.10
C ILE A 427 15.11 9.66 -10.87
N PRO A 428 14.69 9.41 -9.62
CA PRO A 428 15.54 9.62 -8.45
C PRO A 428 16.83 8.80 -8.50
N ILE A 429 16.73 7.53 -8.94
CA ILE A 429 17.89 6.64 -9.08
C ILE A 429 18.89 7.19 -10.07
N TYR A 430 18.42 7.61 -11.25
CA TYR A 430 19.26 8.26 -12.27
C TYR A 430 19.94 9.53 -11.71
N LEU A 431 19.19 10.38 -11.00
CA LEU A 431 19.74 11.61 -10.43
C LEU A 431 20.79 11.34 -9.33
N TRP A 432 20.61 10.29 -8.50
CA TRP A 432 21.63 9.88 -7.52
C TRP A 432 22.91 9.43 -8.18
N ILE A 433 22.83 8.62 -9.23
CA ILE A 433 23.99 8.15 -9.99
C ILE A 433 24.72 9.35 -10.62
N LYS A 434 23.96 10.23 -11.31
CA LYS A 434 24.50 11.41 -11.98
C LYS A 434 25.16 12.39 -11.02
N ASN A 435 24.54 12.65 -9.88
CA ASN A 435 25.03 13.63 -8.90
C ASN A 435 25.97 13.02 -7.85
N LYS A 436 26.21 11.70 -7.89
CA LYS A 436 26.96 10.93 -6.91
C LYS A 436 26.45 11.17 -5.47
N THR A 437 25.13 11.29 -5.33
CA THR A 437 24.43 11.45 -4.06
C THR A 437 23.56 10.23 -3.80
N PHE A 438 23.31 9.92 -2.55
CA PHE A 438 22.42 8.83 -2.18
C PHE A 438 21.68 9.20 -0.89
N ASP A 439 20.38 8.97 -0.87
CA ASP A 439 19.55 9.15 0.31
C ASP A 439 18.82 7.86 0.64
N ILE A 440 19.15 7.26 1.79
CA ILE A 440 18.60 5.99 2.22
C ILE A 440 17.10 6.07 2.49
N ILE A 441 16.59 7.21 2.97
CA ILE A 441 15.17 7.39 3.32
C ILE A 441 14.33 7.39 2.05
N PHE A 442 14.76 8.18 1.05
CA PHE A 442 14.04 8.23 -0.22
C PHE A 442 14.15 6.91 -0.99
N PHE A 443 15.32 6.26 -0.98
CA PHE A 443 15.49 4.94 -1.57
C PHE A 443 14.58 3.91 -0.89
N SER A 444 14.49 3.96 0.44
CA SER A 444 13.56 3.09 1.20
C SER A 444 12.11 3.33 0.81
N LEU A 445 11.66 4.58 0.62
CA LEU A 445 10.31 4.87 0.14
C LEU A 445 10.04 4.19 -1.20
N LEU A 446 10.96 4.31 -2.18
CA LEU A 446 10.80 3.68 -3.49
C LEU A 446 10.71 2.16 -3.38
N ILE A 447 11.58 1.54 -2.60
CA ILE A 447 11.59 0.09 -2.36
C ILE A 447 10.32 -0.35 -1.64
N ILE A 448 9.85 0.36 -0.61
CA ILE A 448 8.62 0.05 0.12
C ILE A 448 7.43 0.01 -0.83
N ILE A 449 7.28 1.04 -1.66
CA ILE A 449 6.16 1.10 -2.60
C ILE A 449 6.31 0.04 -3.70
N ALA A 450 7.46 -0.09 -4.34
CA ALA A 450 7.69 -1.08 -5.40
C ALA A 450 7.46 -2.51 -4.90
N PHE A 451 7.99 -2.86 -3.71
CA PHE A 451 7.84 -4.18 -3.13
C PHE A 451 6.39 -4.49 -2.77
N ASN A 452 5.71 -3.58 -2.06
CA ASN A 452 4.31 -3.81 -1.70
C ASN A 452 3.39 -3.82 -2.92
N SER A 453 3.72 -3.10 -4.00
CA SER A 453 2.98 -3.09 -5.28
C SER A 453 2.97 -4.45 -5.99
N LEU A 454 3.87 -5.38 -5.63
CA LEU A 454 3.85 -6.76 -6.13
C LEU A 454 2.73 -7.62 -5.49
N PHE A 455 2.25 -7.21 -4.32
CA PHE A 455 1.32 -7.99 -3.49
C PHE A 455 0.00 -7.26 -3.20
N GLU A 456 -0.04 -5.95 -3.43
CA GLU A 456 -1.19 -5.09 -3.14
C GLU A 456 -1.28 -3.97 -4.18
N SER A 457 -2.51 -3.53 -4.46
CA SER A 457 -2.78 -2.39 -5.34
C SER A 457 -2.65 -1.08 -4.54
N VAL A 458 -1.41 -0.74 -4.16
CA VAL A 458 -1.10 0.35 -3.22
C VAL A 458 -1.59 1.70 -3.72
N LEU A 459 -1.48 1.96 -5.04
CA LEU A 459 -1.85 3.23 -5.67
C LEU A 459 -3.29 3.24 -6.23
N GLU A 460 -4.12 2.26 -5.83
CA GLU A 460 -5.56 2.24 -6.08
C GLU A 460 -6.38 2.71 -4.86
N ARG A 461 -5.73 2.87 -3.72
CA ARG A 461 -6.34 3.38 -2.51
C ARG A 461 -5.82 4.78 -2.17
N GLN A 462 -6.72 5.68 -1.79
CA GLN A 462 -6.42 7.08 -1.46
C GLN A 462 -5.25 7.20 -0.46
N MET A 463 -5.23 6.33 0.57
CA MET A 463 -4.18 6.29 1.60
C MET A 463 -2.79 6.05 1.00
N GLY A 464 -2.67 5.09 0.08
CA GLY A 464 -1.40 4.77 -0.56
C GLY A 464 -0.94 5.86 -1.53
N ILE A 465 -1.88 6.42 -2.30
CA ILE A 465 -1.60 7.50 -3.26
C ILE A 465 -1.07 8.72 -2.52
N MET A 466 -1.80 9.21 -1.52
CA MET A 466 -1.42 10.40 -0.75
C MET A 466 -0.08 10.21 -0.05
N PHE A 467 0.14 9.05 0.57
CA PHE A 467 1.38 8.72 1.23
C PHE A 467 2.56 8.74 0.24
N PHE A 468 2.43 8.01 -0.88
CA PHE A 468 3.50 7.93 -1.86
C PHE A 468 3.83 9.30 -2.44
N VAL A 469 2.83 10.00 -2.98
CA VAL A 469 3.05 11.25 -3.71
C VAL A 469 3.59 12.34 -2.80
N PHE A 470 3.05 12.47 -1.58
CA PHE A 470 3.52 13.45 -0.60
C PHE A 470 4.97 13.23 -0.22
N PHE A 471 5.33 12.02 0.25
CA PHE A 471 6.70 11.74 0.66
C PHE A 471 7.67 11.69 -0.52
N TYR A 472 7.21 11.26 -1.69
CA TYR A 472 8.03 11.31 -2.91
C TYR A 472 8.49 12.74 -3.21
N PHE A 473 7.59 13.73 -3.24
CA PHE A 473 7.96 15.09 -3.58
C PHE A 473 8.66 15.84 -2.44
N ILE A 474 8.34 15.59 -1.19
CA ILE A 474 9.08 16.13 -0.03
C ILE A 474 10.55 15.67 -0.09
N LEU A 475 10.78 14.38 -0.28
CA LEU A 475 12.12 13.80 -0.32
C LEU A 475 12.84 14.14 -1.63
N PHE A 476 12.12 14.22 -2.75
CA PHE A 476 12.66 14.69 -4.02
C PHE A 476 13.18 16.12 -3.91
N HIS A 477 12.38 17.01 -3.33
CA HIS A 477 12.78 18.40 -3.07
C HIS A 477 14.02 18.46 -2.17
N ASN A 478 14.04 17.69 -1.08
CA ASN A 478 15.19 17.63 -0.16
C ASN A 478 16.50 17.24 -0.86
N ASN A 479 16.42 16.28 -1.79
CA ASN A 479 17.61 15.69 -2.41
C ASN A 479 18.11 16.48 -3.63
N PHE A 480 17.21 17.07 -4.39
CA PHE A 480 17.55 17.56 -5.73
C PHE A 480 17.21 19.03 -5.96
N CYS A 481 16.40 19.67 -5.09
CA CYS A 481 15.95 21.05 -5.29
C CYS A 481 16.47 22.04 -4.23
N GLN A 482 17.06 21.58 -3.13
CA GLN A 482 17.70 22.46 -2.17
C GLN A 482 19.04 23.00 -2.72
N GLN A 483 19.30 24.29 -2.52
CA GLN A 483 20.62 24.84 -2.78
C GLN A 483 21.63 24.12 -1.87
N LYS A 484 22.67 23.54 -2.46
CA LYS A 484 23.87 23.21 -1.70
C LYS A 484 24.43 24.55 -1.21
N THR A 485 24.22 24.89 0.05
CA THR A 485 25.03 25.90 0.72
C THR A 485 26.46 25.43 0.52
N LYS A 486 27.20 26.19 -0.32
CA LYS A 486 28.64 26.05 -0.41
C LYS A 486 29.18 26.38 0.99
N ASN A 487 29.50 25.33 1.76
CA ASN A 487 30.45 25.45 2.88
C ASN A 487 31.84 25.34 2.31
#